data_441f3bc1fa229c5ecbfd033648cd77f1
#
_entry.id   441f3bc1fa229c5ecbfd033648cd77f1
#
_cell.length_a   1.000
_cell.length_b   1.000
_cell.length_c   1.000
_cell.angle_alpha   90.00
_cell.angle_beta   90.00
_cell.angle_gamma   90.00
#
_symmetry.space_group_name_H-M   'P 1'
#
loop_
_entity.id
_entity.type
_entity.pdbx_description
1 polymer ?
#
loop_
_entity_poly.entity_id
_entity_poly.type
_entity_poly.pdbx_seq_one_letter_code
_entity_poly.pdbx_strand_id
1 'polypeptide(L)'
;MKLARRTFLHLAVGAAALPAVSRVATAQGYPSRPVRLVVGFAAGSTTDILARLMGQWLSERLGQQFIIENRPGAAGNTAAEAVVKAPADGYMLLMVPPAAAINATLYDKLGFNFLSDMAPVAGVVRVPNVVEVNPSVPVKTVPELVDHAKRNPGALSFASAGIGTASHMAGELFKVMTGVNMVHVAYRGDGPAMTDLIGGQVQVGFATMTASIQHIRADRLRALAVTTATRSQALPDIPTVADFIPGYEASSWFGIAAPKDTPAPIMDALNRETNAGLADAKIMERLADMGGMVLAGSPADFGKLIADETAKWATVIKAAGIKPQ
;
A
#
# COMPACT_ATOMS: atom_id res chain seq x y z
N MET A 1 56.33 -54.09 -32.88
CA MET A 1 55.15 -53.56 -33.56
C MET A 1 55.25 -52.04 -33.55
N LYS A 2 55.55 -51.43 -34.73
CA LYS A 2 55.65 -49.96 -34.88
C LYS A 2 54.34 -49.49 -35.45
N LEU A 3 53.49 -48.83 -34.63
CA LEU A 3 52.29 -48.17 -35.08
C LEU A 3 52.65 -46.94 -35.89
N ALA A 4 52.13 -46.88 -37.12
CA ALA A 4 52.45 -45.86 -38.10
C ALA A 4 51.94 -44.49 -37.64
N ARG A 5 52.84 -43.47 -37.63
CA ARG A 5 52.57 -42.07 -37.27
C ARG A 5 51.40 -41.39 -38.05
N ARG A 6 50.97 -42.01 -39.12
CA ARG A 6 49.83 -41.49 -39.93
C ARG A 6 48.46 -41.71 -39.32
N THR A 7 48.27 -42.78 -38.50
CA THR A 7 47.00 -43.10 -37.88
C THR A 7 46.68 -42.16 -36.68
N PHE A 8 47.72 -41.60 -36.06
CA PHE A 8 47.56 -40.66 -34.93
C PHE A 8 47.11 -39.25 -35.39
N LEU A 9 47.49 -38.85 -36.61
CA LEU A 9 47.10 -37.56 -37.16
C LEU A 9 45.64 -37.48 -37.64
N HIS A 10 45.05 -38.62 -38.02
CA HIS A 10 43.64 -38.66 -38.43
C HIS A 10 42.67 -38.73 -37.25
N LEU A 11 43.11 -39.17 -36.07
CA LEU A 11 42.31 -39.16 -34.83
C LEU A 11 42.29 -37.79 -34.14
N ALA A 12 43.33 -36.96 -34.35
CA ALA A 12 43.41 -35.61 -33.79
C ALA A 12 42.55 -34.58 -34.52
N VAL A 13 42.23 -34.80 -35.82
CA VAL A 13 41.38 -33.89 -36.61
C VAL A 13 39.89 -34.13 -36.40
N GLY A 14 39.49 -35.35 -35.95
CA GLY A 14 38.08 -35.69 -35.65
C GLY A 14 37.55 -35.13 -34.35
N ALA A 15 38.42 -34.72 -33.41
CA ALA A 15 38.01 -34.18 -32.09
C ALA A 15 37.76 -32.66 -32.08
N ALA A 16 38.11 -31.94 -33.18
CA ALA A 16 37.97 -30.48 -33.23
C ALA A 16 36.64 -29.98 -33.84
N ALA A 17 35.75 -30.88 -34.24
CA ALA A 17 34.46 -30.55 -34.87
C ALA A 17 33.24 -30.90 -34.02
N LEU A 18 33.34 -30.76 -32.67
CA LEU A 18 32.12 -30.65 -31.86
C LEU A 18 31.58 -29.25 -32.13
N PRO A 19 30.38 -29.10 -32.74
CA PRO A 19 29.74 -27.81 -32.79
C PRO A 19 29.57 -27.38 -31.34
N ALA A 20 30.17 -26.23 -30.98
CA ALA A 20 29.78 -25.52 -29.80
C ALA A 20 28.31 -25.13 -30.04
N VAL A 21 27.41 -26.04 -29.64
CA VAL A 21 26.00 -25.72 -29.44
C VAL A 21 26.02 -24.71 -28.31
N SER A 22 26.24 -23.44 -28.65
CA SER A 22 25.89 -22.32 -27.80
C SER A 22 24.43 -22.59 -27.46
N ARG A 23 24.19 -23.12 -26.28
CA ARG A 23 22.86 -23.07 -25.69
C ARG A 23 22.57 -21.59 -25.68
N VAL A 24 21.82 -21.12 -26.69
CA VAL A 24 21.09 -19.87 -26.58
C VAL A 24 20.27 -20.11 -25.30
N ALA A 25 20.77 -19.58 -24.20
CA ALA A 25 19.98 -19.45 -22.99
C ALA A 25 18.82 -18.55 -23.43
N THR A 26 17.74 -19.17 -23.89
CA THR A 26 16.46 -18.47 -23.96
C THR A 26 16.27 -17.97 -22.56
N ALA A 27 16.40 -16.66 -22.39
CA ALA A 27 16.05 -16.00 -21.13
C ALA A 27 14.66 -16.52 -20.79
N GLN A 28 14.57 -17.41 -19.77
CA GLN A 28 13.30 -17.92 -19.32
C GLN A 28 12.46 -16.70 -19.04
N GLY A 29 11.33 -16.56 -19.78
CA GLY A 29 10.46 -15.40 -19.62
C GLY A 29 10.10 -15.22 -18.15
N TYR A 30 10.24 -14.01 -17.65
CA TYR A 30 9.78 -13.68 -16.28
C TYR A 30 8.25 -13.58 -16.26
N PRO A 31 7.59 -14.18 -15.25
CA PRO A 31 8.10 -15.09 -14.23
C PRO A 31 8.14 -16.56 -14.71
N SER A 32 9.14 -17.35 -14.28
CA SER A 32 9.24 -18.80 -14.57
C SER A 32 8.83 -19.67 -13.37
N ARG A 33 8.51 -19.08 -12.23
CA ARG A 33 8.08 -19.71 -10.98
C ARG A 33 7.15 -18.76 -10.22
N PRO A 34 6.43 -19.23 -9.18
CA PRO A 34 5.56 -18.36 -8.39
C PRO A 34 6.27 -17.14 -7.81
N VAL A 35 5.58 -15.99 -7.83
CA VAL A 35 6.01 -14.72 -7.27
C VAL A 35 5.30 -14.50 -5.94
N ARG A 36 6.02 -14.04 -4.91
CA ARG A 36 5.43 -13.66 -3.62
C ARG A 36 5.12 -12.17 -3.60
N LEU A 37 3.87 -11.80 -3.35
CA LEU A 37 3.44 -10.43 -3.09
C LEU A 37 3.20 -10.30 -1.58
N VAL A 38 4.14 -9.65 -0.90
CA VAL A 38 4.16 -9.54 0.56
C VAL A 38 3.30 -8.36 0.99
N VAL A 39 2.51 -8.58 2.05
CA VAL A 39 1.56 -7.62 2.63
C VAL A 39 1.90 -7.41 4.09
N GLY A 40 2.15 -6.17 4.51
CA GLY A 40 2.57 -5.81 5.88
C GLY A 40 1.43 -5.75 6.91
N PHE A 41 0.22 -6.20 6.55
CA PHE A 41 -0.97 -6.15 7.40
C PHE A 41 -1.70 -7.49 7.39
N ALA A 42 -2.61 -7.67 8.36
CA ALA A 42 -3.41 -8.88 8.46
C ALA A 42 -4.31 -9.08 7.24
N ALA A 43 -4.70 -10.33 7.00
CA ALA A 43 -5.69 -10.68 5.98
C ALA A 43 -7.00 -9.90 6.21
N GLY A 44 -7.64 -9.47 5.10
CA GLY A 44 -8.85 -8.64 5.14
C GLY A 44 -8.58 -7.14 5.30
N SER A 45 -7.33 -6.70 5.49
CA SER A 45 -6.98 -5.28 5.42
C SER A 45 -7.09 -4.75 3.98
N THR A 46 -7.23 -3.43 3.82
CA THR A 46 -7.25 -2.80 2.48
C THR A 46 -6.03 -3.21 1.66
N THR A 47 -4.83 -3.25 2.25
CA THR A 47 -3.60 -3.70 1.58
C THR A 47 -3.71 -5.15 1.09
N ASP A 48 -4.30 -6.04 1.90
CA ASP A 48 -4.48 -7.46 1.54
C ASP A 48 -5.53 -7.64 0.42
N ILE A 49 -6.66 -6.92 0.51
CA ILE A 49 -7.70 -6.95 -0.53
C ILE A 49 -7.14 -6.52 -1.88
N LEU A 50 -6.38 -5.42 -1.91
CA LEU A 50 -5.76 -4.92 -3.13
C LEU A 50 -4.65 -5.86 -3.65
N ALA A 51 -3.87 -6.46 -2.76
CA ALA A 51 -2.86 -7.44 -3.13
C ALA A 51 -3.49 -8.68 -3.78
N ARG A 52 -4.62 -9.18 -3.25
CA ARG A 52 -5.34 -10.32 -3.83
C ARG A 52 -5.95 -9.97 -5.18
N LEU A 53 -6.53 -8.79 -5.33
CA LEU A 53 -7.10 -8.32 -6.60
C LEU A 53 -6.02 -8.26 -7.68
N MET A 54 -4.90 -7.57 -7.40
CA MET A 54 -3.81 -7.42 -8.36
C MET A 54 -3.03 -8.71 -8.55
N GLY A 55 -2.84 -9.51 -7.49
CA GLY A 55 -2.17 -10.80 -7.55
C GLY A 55 -2.91 -11.81 -8.42
N GLN A 56 -4.23 -11.84 -8.37
CA GLN A 56 -5.04 -12.66 -9.28
C GLN A 56 -4.85 -12.23 -10.74
N TRP A 57 -5.00 -10.94 -11.02
CA TRP A 57 -4.78 -10.40 -12.37
C TRP A 57 -3.39 -10.74 -12.92
N LEU A 58 -2.34 -10.45 -12.14
CA LEU A 58 -0.97 -10.71 -12.55
C LEU A 58 -0.72 -12.21 -12.76
N SER A 59 -1.36 -13.08 -11.98
CA SER A 59 -1.26 -14.52 -12.14
C SER A 59 -1.83 -14.98 -13.48
N GLU A 60 -3.00 -14.46 -13.85
CA GLU A 60 -3.68 -14.79 -15.12
C GLU A 60 -2.90 -14.25 -16.32
N ARG A 61 -2.32 -13.06 -16.21
CA ARG A 61 -1.60 -12.39 -17.30
C ARG A 61 -0.20 -12.89 -17.52
N LEU A 62 0.52 -13.23 -16.45
CA LEU A 62 1.93 -13.62 -16.50
C LEU A 62 2.14 -15.15 -16.43
N GLY A 63 1.08 -15.93 -16.27
CA GLY A 63 1.12 -17.40 -16.33
C GLY A 63 1.78 -18.08 -15.13
N GLN A 64 2.08 -17.35 -14.06
CA GLN A 64 2.63 -17.89 -12.81
C GLN A 64 1.85 -17.32 -11.62
N GLN A 65 1.71 -18.09 -10.56
CA GLN A 65 0.96 -17.64 -9.38
C GLN A 65 1.65 -16.49 -8.66
N PHE A 66 0.89 -15.44 -8.33
CA PHE A 66 1.26 -14.40 -7.38
C PHE A 66 0.66 -14.75 -6.03
N ILE A 67 1.50 -15.29 -5.14
CA ILE A 67 1.10 -15.79 -3.82
C ILE A 67 1.10 -14.62 -2.84
N ILE A 68 -0.05 -14.32 -2.23
CA ILE A 68 -0.17 -13.28 -1.23
C ILE A 68 0.31 -13.79 0.13
N GLU A 69 1.31 -13.11 0.69
CA GLU A 69 1.93 -13.48 1.96
C GLU A 69 1.77 -12.35 2.98
N ASN A 70 0.90 -12.55 3.98
CA ASN A 70 0.70 -11.57 5.03
C ASN A 70 1.79 -11.70 6.11
N ARG A 71 2.57 -10.61 6.32
CA ARG A 71 3.61 -10.46 7.37
C ARG A 71 3.34 -9.20 8.19
N PRO A 72 2.33 -9.21 9.06
CA PRO A 72 2.01 -8.05 9.87
C PRO A 72 3.10 -7.76 10.90
N GLY A 73 3.27 -6.48 11.25
CA GLY A 73 4.18 -6.03 12.29
C GLY A 73 4.76 -4.64 12.01
N ALA A 74 4.95 -3.85 13.05
CA ALA A 74 5.55 -2.51 13.03
C ALA A 74 5.00 -1.62 11.89
N ALA A 75 3.66 -1.54 11.76
CA ALA A 75 2.97 -0.81 10.68
C ALA A 75 3.44 -1.20 9.26
N GLY A 76 3.78 -2.46 9.04
CA GLY A 76 4.23 -2.97 7.74
C GLY A 76 5.76 -2.99 7.55
N ASN A 77 6.54 -2.43 8.47
CA ASN A 77 8.01 -2.42 8.36
C ASN A 77 8.61 -3.83 8.32
N THR A 78 8.02 -4.80 9.06
CA THR A 78 8.47 -6.21 9.02
C THR A 78 8.38 -6.79 7.61
N ALA A 79 7.33 -6.50 6.86
CA ALA A 79 7.17 -6.92 5.48
C ALA A 79 8.13 -6.19 4.55
N ALA A 80 8.25 -4.87 4.69
CA ALA A 80 9.13 -4.04 3.88
C ALA A 80 10.60 -4.49 4.04
N GLU A 81 11.07 -4.71 5.27
CA GLU A 81 12.42 -5.19 5.55
C GLU A 81 12.70 -6.56 4.92
N ALA A 82 11.71 -7.48 4.98
CA ALA A 82 11.85 -8.79 4.36
C ALA A 82 12.01 -8.72 2.84
N VAL A 83 11.31 -7.77 2.18
CA VAL A 83 11.42 -7.57 0.73
C VAL A 83 12.72 -6.85 0.38
N VAL A 84 13.12 -5.81 1.12
CA VAL A 84 14.40 -5.11 0.93
C VAL A 84 15.59 -6.09 0.96
N LYS A 85 15.56 -7.06 1.88
CA LYS A 85 16.62 -8.09 2.03
C LYS A 85 16.53 -9.26 1.04
N ALA A 86 15.49 -9.30 0.22
CA ALA A 86 15.31 -10.37 -0.76
C ALA A 86 16.22 -10.17 -1.99
N PRO A 87 16.50 -11.24 -2.76
CA PRO A 87 17.16 -11.09 -4.05
C PRO A 87 16.40 -10.16 -4.98
N ALA A 88 17.12 -9.31 -5.72
CA ALA A 88 16.55 -8.38 -6.70
C ALA A 88 16.21 -9.09 -8.02
N ASP A 89 15.46 -10.17 -7.96
CA ASP A 89 15.12 -11.04 -9.10
C ASP A 89 13.63 -10.98 -9.48
N GLY A 90 12.86 -10.10 -8.81
CA GLY A 90 11.44 -9.88 -9.08
C GLY A 90 10.50 -10.93 -8.46
N TYR A 91 10.99 -11.94 -7.74
CA TYR A 91 10.14 -12.99 -7.16
C TYR A 91 9.65 -12.72 -5.74
N MET A 92 10.05 -11.60 -5.16
CA MET A 92 9.48 -11.08 -3.93
C MET A 92 9.16 -9.59 -4.11
N LEU A 93 7.89 -9.25 -4.03
CA LEU A 93 7.36 -7.90 -4.21
C LEU A 93 6.65 -7.45 -2.93
N LEU A 94 6.53 -6.15 -2.74
CA LEU A 94 5.78 -5.55 -1.64
C LEU A 94 4.53 -4.87 -2.18
N MET A 95 3.37 -5.13 -1.58
CA MET A 95 2.22 -4.24 -1.69
C MET A 95 2.46 -3.07 -0.73
N VAL A 96 2.76 -1.91 -1.30
CA VAL A 96 3.18 -0.71 -0.58
C VAL A 96 1.97 0.05 -0.04
N PRO A 97 1.85 0.25 1.28
CA PRO A 97 0.84 1.12 1.88
C PRO A 97 1.42 2.51 2.19
N PRO A 98 0.61 3.52 2.54
CA PRO A 98 1.08 4.84 2.98
C PRO A 98 2.07 4.81 4.14
N ALA A 99 1.98 3.79 5.00
CA ALA A 99 2.87 3.60 6.12
C ALA A 99 4.35 3.56 5.71
N ALA A 100 4.67 3.13 4.48
CA ALA A 100 6.03 3.15 3.96
C ALA A 100 6.64 4.56 3.92
N ALA A 101 5.84 5.58 3.55
CA ALA A 101 6.25 6.99 3.54
C ALA A 101 6.25 7.60 4.96
N ILE A 102 5.24 7.26 5.77
CA ILE A 102 5.07 7.77 7.14
C ILE A 102 6.20 7.27 8.05
N ASN A 103 6.52 5.99 7.96
CA ASN A 103 7.47 5.31 8.84
C ASN A 103 8.91 5.78 8.61
N ALA A 104 9.24 6.32 7.44
CA ALA A 104 10.54 6.93 7.17
C ALA A 104 10.91 8.04 8.17
N THR A 105 9.90 8.69 8.77
CA THR A 105 10.10 9.74 9.80
C THR A 105 9.68 9.27 11.19
N LEU A 106 8.71 8.35 11.28
CA LEU A 106 8.13 7.93 12.55
C LEU A 106 8.97 6.90 13.30
N TYR A 107 9.90 6.22 12.63
CA TYR A 107 10.78 5.21 13.25
C TYR A 107 12.24 5.65 13.16
N ASP A 108 12.88 5.84 14.33
CA ASP A 108 14.29 6.30 14.41
C ASP A 108 15.30 5.25 13.92
N LYS A 109 14.95 3.97 14.00
CA LYS A 109 15.88 2.85 13.77
C LYS A 109 15.28 1.83 12.79
N LEU A 110 14.94 2.28 11.58
CA LEU A 110 14.66 1.35 10.49
C LEU A 110 15.99 0.76 10.00
N GLY A 111 16.07 -0.57 9.87
CA GLY A 111 17.22 -1.25 9.28
C GLY A 111 17.34 -1.08 7.76
N PHE A 112 16.52 -0.21 7.15
CA PHE A 112 16.46 0.08 5.72
C PHE A 112 15.92 1.50 5.48
N ASN A 113 16.15 2.02 4.27
CA ASN A 113 15.54 3.26 3.81
C ASN A 113 14.63 2.94 2.62
N PHE A 114 13.31 3.11 2.79
CA PHE A 114 12.33 2.75 1.77
C PHE A 114 12.59 3.42 0.42
N LEU A 115 12.95 4.72 0.43
CA LEU A 115 13.16 5.50 -0.79
C LEU A 115 14.41 5.08 -1.58
N SER A 116 15.45 4.58 -0.90
CA SER A 116 16.71 4.18 -1.55
C SER A 116 16.83 2.67 -1.78
N ASP A 117 16.14 1.85 -1.02
CA ASP A 117 16.32 0.40 -1.00
C ASP A 117 15.21 -0.37 -1.70
N MET A 118 14.14 0.34 -2.12
CA MET A 118 13.04 -0.21 -2.89
C MET A 118 12.93 0.49 -4.26
N ALA A 119 12.56 -0.28 -5.27
CA ALA A 119 12.24 0.21 -6.61
C ALA A 119 10.71 0.23 -6.79
N PRO A 120 10.08 1.41 -6.97
CA PRO A 120 8.67 1.51 -7.31
C PRO A 120 8.36 0.79 -8.62
N VAL A 121 7.32 -0.05 -8.64
CA VAL A 121 6.85 -0.75 -9.85
C VAL A 121 5.68 0.01 -10.46
N ALA A 122 4.60 0.20 -9.70
CA ALA A 122 3.39 0.89 -10.16
C ALA A 122 2.55 1.36 -8.97
N GLY A 123 1.92 2.53 -9.08
CA GLY A 123 0.75 2.88 -8.29
C GLY A 123 -0.43 1.98 -8.67
N VAL A 124 -1.29 1.67 -7.72
CA VAL A 124 -2.50 0.87 -7.95
C VAL A 124 -3.74 1.73 -7.76
N VAL A 125 -3.92 2.29 -6.58
CA VAL A 125 -5.14 3.01 -6.24
C VAL A 125 -4.88 4.04 -5.13
N ARG A 126 -5.58 5.17 -5.19
CA ARG A 126 -5.77 6.11 -4.09
C ARG A 126 -7.16 5.87 -3.50
N VAL A 127 -7.25 5.75 -2.18
CA VAL A 127 -8.50 5.51 -1.46
C VAL A 127 -8.69 6.63 -0.45
N PRO A 128 -9.85 7.31 -0.42
CA PRO A 128 -10.18 8.24 0.65
C PRO A 128 -10.18 7.52 2.00
N ASN A 129 -9.79 8.22 3.05
CA ASN A 129 -10.27 7.87 4.38
C ASN A 129 -11.59 8.58 4.64
N VAL A 130 -12.34 8.11 5.60
CA VAL A 130 -13.63 8.68 6.02
C VAL A 130 -13.52 9.12 7.46
N VAL A 131 -13.89 10.36 7.74
CA VAL A 131 -14.19 10.78 9.11
C VAL A 131 -15.57 10.26 9.44
N GLU A 132 -15.63 9.32 10.33
CA GLU A 132 -16.85 8.62 10.69
C GLU A 132 -17.01 8.51 12.20
N VAL A 133 -18.23 8.37 12.65
CA VAL A 133 -18.54 8.26 14.07
C VAL A 133 -19.50 7.12 14.35
N ASN A 134 -19.42 6.55 15.56
CA ASN A 134 -20.49 5.71 16.07
C ASN A 134 -21.79 6.52 16.13
N PRO A 135 -22.96 5.98 15.71
CA PRO A 135 -24.24 6.69 15.72
C PRO A 135 -24.68 7.25 17.07
N SER A 136 -24.15 6.73 18.19
CA SER A 136 -24.42 7.26 19.55
C SER A 136 -23.78 8.63 19.80
N VAL A 137 -22.77 9.04 19.02
CA VAL A 137 -22.17 10.37 19.10
C VAL A 137 -23.15 11.38 18.51
N PRO A 138 -23.56 12.44 19.25
CA PRO A 138 -24.63 13.34 18.82
C PRO A 138 -24.13 14.43 17.87
N VAL A 139 -23.43 14.01 16.77
CA VAL A 139 -22.89 14.89 15.73
C VAL A 139 -23.24 14.36 14.35
N LYS A 140 -23.46 15.25 13.37
CA LYS A 140 -23.82 14.91 11.99
C LYS A 140 -22.89 15.54 10.96
N THR A 141 -22.03 16.47 11.39
CA THR A 141 -21.14 17.23 10.51
C THR A 141 -19.75 17.35 11.14
N VAL A 142 -18.75 17.69 10.33
CA VAL A 142 -17.38 17.98 10.82
C VAL A 142 -17.36 19.16 11.80
N PRO A 143 -18.03 20.30 11.55
CA PRO A 143 -18.11 21.38 12.53
C PRO A 143 -18.71 20.96 13.85
N GLU A 144 -19.79 20.17 13.85
CA GLU A 144 -20.41 19.66 15.08
C GLU A 144 -19.46 18.72 15.85
N LEU A 145 -18.66 17.89 15.13
CA LEU A 145 -17.64 17.04 15.77
C LEU A 145 -16.56 17.90 16.43
N VAL A 146 -16.07 18.93 15.75
CA VAL A 146 -15.07 19.87 16.28
C VAL A 146 -15.61 20.57 17.54
N ASP A 147 -16.83 21.09 17.48
CA ASP A 147 -17.45 21.77 18.61
C ASP A 147 -17.71 20.84 19.80
N HIS A 148 -18.14 19.61 19.51
CA HIS A 148 -18.36 18.59 20.54
C HIS A 148 -17.05 18.22 21.23
N ALA A 149 -15.98 17.97 20.47
CA ALA A 149 -14.65 17.62 20.98
C ALA A 149 -14.02 18.77 21.79
N LYS A 150 -14.21 20.05 21.36
CA LYS A 150 -13.73 21.24 22.10
C LYS A 150 -14.46 21.44 23.43
N ARG A 151 -15.76 21.14 23.48
CA ARG A 151 -16.53 21.23 24.73
C ARG A 151 -16.24 20.09 25.70
N ASN A 152 -15.74 18.97 25.21
CA ASN A 152 -15.46 17.76 25.98
C ASN A 152 -14.03 17.27 25.70
N PRO A 153 -12.98 18.01 26.08
CA PRO A 153 -11.60 17.65 25.75
C PRO A 153 -11.20 16.31 26.37
N GLY A 154 -10.69 15.41 25.52
CA GLY A 154 -10.27 14.07 25.93
C GLY A 154 -11.39 13.04 26.14
N ALA A 155 -12.67 13.43 25.97
CA ALA A 155 -13.80 12.50 26.09
C ALA A 155 -14.02 11.62 24.87
N LEU A 156 -13.60 12.06 23.68
CA LEU A 156 -13.67 11.26 22.47
C LEU A 156 -12.36 10.53 22.23
N SER A 157 -12.49 9.25 21.83
CA SER A 157 -11.38 8.46 21.32
C SER A 157 -11.52 8.26 19.80
N PHE A 158 -10.40 8.26 19.09
CA PHE A 158 -10.40 7.88 17.67
C PHE A 158 -9.58 6.61 17.45
N ALA A 159 -10.13 5.72 16.60
CA ALA A 159 -9.51 4.47 16.20
C ALA A 159 -8.59 4.66 14.99
N SER A 160 -7.49 3.92 14.95
CA SER A 160 -6.68 3.75 13.75
C SER A 160 -6.26 2.29 13.56
N ALA A 161 -5.85 1.94 12.34
CA ALA A 161 -5.31 0.60 12.04
C ALA A 161 -3.91 0.35 12.65
N GLY A 162 -3.40 1.31 13.43
CA GLY A 162 -2.12 1.23 14.16
C GLY A 162 -1.30 2.51 14.02
N ILE A 163 -0.30 2.65 14.88
CA ILE A 163 0.63 3.78 14.85
C ILE A 163 1.39 3.77 13.51
N GLY A 164 1.52 4.91 12.84
CA GLY A 164 2.18 5.03 11.54
C GLY A 164 1.32 4.64 10.34
N THR A 165 0.03 4.39 10.53
CA THR A 165 -0.91 4.18 9.42
C THR A 165 -1.53 5.49 8.94
N ALA A 166 -2.10 5.50 7.72
CA ALA A 166 -2.80 6.66 7.19
C ALA A 166 -3.97 7.11 8.09
N SER A 167 -4.70 6.16 8.69
CA SER A 167 -5.79 6.45 9.61
C SER A 167 -5.31 7.14 10.90
N HIS A 168 -4.15 6.76 11.44
CA HIS A 168 -3.52 7.48 12.54
C HIS A 168 -3.17 8.91 12.15
N MET A 169 -2.44 9.06 11.04
CA MET A 169 -1.98 10.37 10.58
C MET A 169 -3.13 11.30 10.18
N ALA A 170 -4.22 10.76 9.63
CA ALA A 170 -5.42 11.55 9.33
C ALA A 170 -6.05 12.12 10.62
N GLY A 171 -6.15 11.30 11.67
CA GLY A 171 -6.64 11.75 12.99
C GLY A 171 -5.72 12.79 13.62
N GLU A 172 -4.41 12.60 13.58
CA GLU A 172 -3.45 13.56 14.14
C GLU A 172 -3.43 14.87 13.35
N LEU A 173 -3.49 14.83 12.01
CA LEU A 173 -3.64 16.03 11.19
C LEU A 173 -4.92 16.79 11.53
N PHE A 174 -6.04 16.07 11.72
CA PHE A 174 -7.31 16.68 12.14
C PHE A 174 -7.17 17.39 13.48
N LYS A 175 -6.53 16.77 14.47
CA LYS A 175 -6.26 17.38 15.77
C LYS A 175 -5.39 18.63 15.65
N VAL A 176 -4.31 18.58 14.86
CA VAL A 176 -3.40 19.72 14.64
C VAL A 176 -4.16 20.90 14.02
N MET A 177 -4.96 20.64 12.99
CA MET A 177 -5.63 21.71 12.23
C MET A 177 -6.84 22.30 12.97
N THR A 178 -7.48 21.53 13.84
CA THR A 178 -8.70 21.99 14.57
C THR A 178 -8.46 22.37 16.01
N GLY A 179 -7.33 21.96 16.59
CA GLY A 179 -7.01 22.14 18.01
C GLY A 179 -7.86 21.28 18.96
N VAL A 180 -8.55 20.25 18.47
CA VAL A 180 -9.34 19.35 19.32
C VAL A 180 -8.44 18.36 20.08
N ASN A 181 -8.85 17.98 21.28
CA ASN A 181 -8.19 16.93 22.05
C ASN A 181 -9.03 15.65 22.01
N MET A 182 -8.54 14.68 21.21
CA MET A 182 -9.08 13.30 21.13
C MET A 182 -7.98 12.29 21.46
N VAL A 183 -8.35 11.21 22.16
CA VAL A 183 -7.42 10.15 22.55
C VAL A 183 -7.25 9.18 21.37
N HIS A 184 -6.00 8.92 20.95
CA HIS A 184 -5.73 7.93 19.93
C HIS A 184 -5.72 6.51 20.49
N VAL A 185 -6.47 5.59 19.85
CA VAL A 185 -6.50 4.16 20.15
C VAL A 185 -6.00 3.39 18.93
N ALA A 186 -4.81 2.81 19.07
CA ALA A 186 -4.16 2.06 17.99
C ALA A 186 -4.57 0.59 17.99
N TYR A 187 -5.06 0.09 16.86
CA TYR A 187 -5.41 -1.32 16.65
C TYR A 187 -4.39 -2.05 15.78
N ARG A 188 -4.54 -3.37 15.64
CA ARG A 188 -3.71 -4.20 14.77
C ARG A 188 -4.35 -4.40 13.39
N GLY A 189 -4.78 -3.29 12.75
CA GLY A 189 -5.46 -3.27 11.47
C GLY A 189 -6.88 -2.73 11.53
N ASP A 190 -7.53 -2.56 10.37
CA ASP A 190 -8.87 -1.97 10.25
C ASP A 190 -9.96 -2.84 10.91
N GLY A 191 -9.88 -4.17 10.80
CA GLY A 191 -10.92 -5.08 11.29
C GLY A 191 -11.25 -4.90 12.79
N PRO A 192 -10.29 -5.05 13.72
CA PRO A 192 -10.52 -4.78 15.15
C PRO A 192 -10.96 -3.34 15.42
N ALA A 193 -10.39 -2.35 14.70
CA ALA A 193 -10.77 -0.95 14.84
C ALA A 193 -12.26 -0.73 14.49
N MET A 194 -12.72 -1.31 13.38
CA MET A 194 -14.13 -1.26 12.96
C MET A 194 -15.05 -1.94 13.95
N THR A 195 -14.65 -3.08 14.51
CA THR A 195 -15.45 -3.80 15.51
C THR A 195 -15.73 -2.91 16.73
N ASP A 196 -14.70 -2.28 17.27
CA ASP A 196 -14.82 -1.42 18.46
C ASP A 196 -15.49 -0.09 18.16
N LEU A 197 -15.31 0.47 16.94
CA LEU A 197 -16.01 1.68 16.50
C LEU A 197 -17.52 1.42 16.37
N ILE A 198 -17.92 0.31 15.76
CA ILE A 198 -19.33 -0.09 15.63
C ILE A 198 -19.92 -0.42 17.01
N GLY A 199 -19.13 -1.05 17.88
CA GLY A 199 -19.53 -1.36 19.26
C GLY A 199 -19.54 -0.16 20.20
N GLY A 200 -19.10 1.04 19.77
CA GLY A 200 -19.07 2.26 20.57
C GLY A 200 -17.95 2.32 21.62
N GLN A 201 -16.99 1.36 21.59
CA GLN A 201 -15.83 1.38 22.49
C GLN A 201 -14.90 2.55 22.16
N VAL A 202 -14.84 2.94 20.89
CA VAL A 202 -14.24 4.18 20.39
C VAL A 202 -15.31 4.96 19.61
N GLN A 203 -15.22 6.27 19.58
CA GLN A 203 -16.30 7.15 19.11
C GLN A 203 -16.09 7.62 17.67
N VAL A 204 -14.84 7.79 17.24
CA VAL A 204 -14.45 8.39 15.96
C VAL A 204 -13.54 7.45 15.20
N GLY A 205 -13.68 7.40 13.87
CA GLY A 205 -12.80 6.69 12.95
C GLY A 205 -12.26 7.62 11.88
N PHE A 206 -11.04 7.34 11.41
CA PHE A 206 -10.43 7.91 10.20
C PHE A 206 -10.04 6.79 9.24
N ALA A 207 -10.89 5.76 9.14
CA ALA A 207 -10.56 4.53 8.42
C ALA A 207 -10.63 4.71 6.89
N THR A 208 -9.98 3.79 6.17
CA THR A 208 -10.09 3.76 4.71
C THR A 208 -11.53 3.52 4.28
N MET A 209 -11.97 4.17 3.21
CA MET A 209 -13.31 3.94 2.66
C MET A 209 -13.59 2.46 2.39
N THR A 210 -12.58 1.72 1.93
CA THR A 210 -12.67 0.27 1.71
C THR A 210 -13.11 -0.50 2.96
N ALA A 211 -12.63 -0.09 4.14
CA ALA A 211 -13.02 -0.73 5.41
C ALA A 211 -14.40 -0.28 5.90
N SER A 212 -14.79 0.96 5.58
CA SER A 212 -15.94 1.64 6.18
C SER A 212 -17.21 1.57 5.37
N ILE A 213 -17.12 1.54 4.02
CA ILE A 213 -18.26 1.81 3.12
C ILE A 213 -19.47 0.90 3.35
N GLN A 214 -19.25 -0.38 3.62
CA GLN A 214 -20.35 -1.32 3.87
C GLN A 214 -21.05 -1.04 5.20
N HIS A 215 -20.31 -0.55 6.19
CA HIS A 215 -20.86 -0.19 7.49
C HIS A 215 -21.61 1.14 7.43
N ILE A 216 -21.15 2.08 6.61
CA ILE A 216 -21.82 3.36 6.35
C ILE A 216 -23.12 3.11 5.60
N ARG A 217 -23.11 2.31 4.52
CA ARG A 217 -24.32 1.95 3.74
C ARG A 217 -25.35 1.17 4.54
N ALA A 218 -24.93 0.48 5.60
CA ALA A 218 -25.78 -0.26 6.53
C ALA A 218 -26.16 0.57 7.79
N ASP A 219 -25.92 1.88 7.80
CA ASP A 219 -26.19 2.81 8.91
C ASP A 219 -25.56 2.39 10.26
N ARG A 220 -24.57 1.51 10.23
CA ARG A 220 -23.83 1.11 11.44
C ARG A 220 -22.80 2.14 11.87
N LEU A 221 -22.35 2.97 10.93
CA LEU A 221 -21.48 4.11 11.17
C LEU A 221 -22.04 5.32 10.42
N ARG A 222 -21.82 6.51 10.98
CA ARG A 222 -22.17 7.77 10.33
C ARG A 222 -20.93 8.40 9.71
N ALA A 223 -20.88 8.51 8.38
CA ALA A 223 -19.86 9.29 7.69
C ALA A 223 -20.15 10.79 7.86
N LEU A 224 -19.12 11.55 8.22
CA LEU A 224 -19.18 13.02 8.33
C LEU A 224 -18.51 13.71 7.14
N ALA A 225 -17.38 13.18 6.67
CA ALA A 225 -16.65 13.72 5.53
C ALA A 225 -15.64 12.69 4.97
N VAL A 226 -15.26 12.85 3.71
CA VAL A 226 -14.10 12.18 3.12
C VAL A 226 -12.85 13.03 3.28
N THR A 227 -11.69 12.40 3.36
CA THR A 227 -10.42 13.07 3.66
C THR A 227 -9.63 13.51 2.43
N THR A 228 -10.13 13.20 1.24
CA THR A 228 -9.59 13.67 -0.05
C THR A 228 -9.98 15.12 -0.33
N ALA A 229 -9.21 15.79 -1.19
CA ALA A 229 -9.51 17.16 -1.63
C ALA A 229 -10.81 17.27 -2.44
N THR A 230 -11.29 16.17 -3.02
CA THR A 230 -12.54 16.08 -3.78
C THR A 230 -13.44 14.99 -3.21
N ARG A 231 -14.75 15.12 -3.41
CA ARG A 231 -15.74 14.12 -2.98
C ARG A 231 -15.51 12.78 -3.66
N SER A 232 -15.89 11.71 -2.98
CA SER A 232 -15.83 10.35 -3.54
C SER A 232 -17.13 10.03 -4.29
N GLN A 233 -17.01 9.42 -5.47
CA GLN A 233 -18.17 8.94 -6.23
C GLN A 233 -18.92 7.80 -5.50
N ALA A 234 -18.22 7.05 -4.64
CA ALA A 234 -18.84 5.98 -3.86
C ALA A 234 -19.77 6.48 -2.73
N LEU A 235 -19.57 7.75 -2.29
CA LEU A 235 -20.38 8.46 -1.29
C LEU A 235 -20.56 9.93 -1.74
N PRO A 236 -21.33 10.21 -2.81
CA PRO A 236 -21.35 11.51 -3.46
C PRO A 236 -21.96 12.62 -2.58
N ASP A 237 -22.83 12.26 -1.63
CA ASP A 237 -23.51 13.19 -0.73
C ASP A 237 -22.62 13.58 0.47
N ILE A 238 -21.52 12.83 0.72
CA ILE A 238 -20.63 13.12 1.83
C ILE A 238 -19.62 14.20 1.40
N PRO A 239 -19.52 15.31 2.17
CA PRO A 239 -18.61 16.42 1.86
C PRO A 239 -17.14 15.99 2.09
N THR A 240 -16.21 16.88 1.70
CA THR A 240 -14.80 16.72 2.07
C THR A 240 -14.52 17.39 3.42
N VAL A 241 -13.49 16.94 4.13
CA VAL A 241 -13.02 17.67 5.32
C VAL A 241 -12.54 19.06 4.94
N ALA A 242 -11.96 19.22 3.75
CA ALA A 242 -11.47 20.48 3.22
C ALA A 242 -12.57 21.53 3.02
N ASP A 243 -13.84 21.12 2.83
CA ASP A 243 -14.99 22.04 2.76
C ASP A 243 -15.18 22.83 4.07
N PHE A 244 -14.67 22.30 5.19
CA PHE A 244 -14.78 22.91 6.54
C PHE A 244 -13.42 23.32 7.12
N ILE A 245 -12.35 22.62 6.74
CA ILE A 245 -10.99 22.81 7.23
C ILE A 245 -10.07 22.97 6.00
N PRO A 246 -9.90 24.21 5.49
CA PRO A 246 -9.12 24.45 4.28
C PRO A 246 -7.70 23.88 4.35
N GLY A 247 -7.28 23.19 3.31
CA GLY A 247 -5.95 22.57 3.22
C GLY A 247 -5.84 21.19 3.87
N TYR A 248 -6.91 20.66 4.47
CA TYR A 248 -6.89 19.28 4.96
C TYR A 248 -6.93 18.28 3.80
N GLU A 249 -5.96 17.37 3.77
CA GLU A 249 -5.93 16.23 2.85
C GLU A 249 -5.14 15.08 3.49
N ALA A 250 -5.75 13.90 3.58
CA ALA A 250 -5.16 12.69 4.17
C ALA A 250 -5.74 11.44 3.51
N SER A 251 -5.32 11.14 2.29
CA SER A 251 -5.77 9.94 1.58
C SER A 251 -4.79 8.77 1.78
N SER A 252 -5.30 7.55 1.64
CA SER A 252 -4.49 6.35 1.52
C SER A 252 -4.16 6.08 0.05
N TRP A 253 -2.98 5.58 -0.24
CA TRP A 253 -2.57 5.16 -1.57
C TRP A 253 -1.82 3.83 -1.49
N PHE A 254 -1.92 3.04 -2.54
CA PHE A 254 -1.34 1.70 -2.57
C PHE A 254 -0.68 1.47 -3.93
N GLY A 255 0.38 0.66 -3.93
CA GLY A 255 1.09 0.30 -5.14
C GLY A 255 1.99 -0.90 -4.91
N ILE A 256 2.76 -1.25 -5.92
CA ILE A 256 3.68 -2.38 -5.89
C ILE A 256 5.11 -1.84 -5.98
N ALA A 257 6.02 -2.42 -5.17
CA ALA A 257 7.45 -2.16 -5.25
C ALA A 257 8.23 -3.48 -5.21
N ALA A 258 9.44 -3.44 -5.76
CA ALA A 258 10.40 -4.54 -5.79
C ALA A 258 11.67 -4.15 -5.00
N PRO A 259 12.57 -5.09 -4.67
CA PRO A 259 13.90 -4.74 -4.18
C PRO A 259 14.63 -3.82 -5.15
N LYS A 260 15.48 -2.94 -4.63
CA LYS A 260 16.39 -2.13 -5.44
C LYS A 260 17.20 -3.03 -6.39
N ASP A 261 17.56 -2.50 -7.53
CA ASP A 261 18.34 -3.19 -8.56
C ASP A 261 17.63 -4.39 -9.24
N THR A 262 16.31 -4.54 -9.04
CA THR A 262 15.52 -5.47 -9.85
C THR A 262 15.64 -5.11 -11.33
N PRO A 263 15.98 -6.07 -12.22
CA PRO A 263 16.25 -5.78 -13.62
C PRO A 263 15.12 -5.05 -14.35
N ALA A 264 15.48 -4.04 -15.15
CA ALA A 264 14.55 -3.21 -15.90
C ALA A 264 13.50 -4.00 -16.71
N PRO A 265 13.84 -5.09 -17.44
CA PRO A 265 12.83 -5.88 -18.16
C PRO A 265 11.75 -6.49 -17.25
N ILE A 266 12.10 -6.82 -16.01
CA ILE A 266 11.15 -7.33 -15.00
C ILE A 266 10.25 -6.19 -14.51
N MET A 267 10.85 -5.04 -14.20
CA MET A 267 10.12 -3.85 -13.78
C MET A 267 9.12 -3.39 -14.84
N ASP A 268 9.55 -3.37 -16.11
CA ASP A 268 8.71 -2.98 -17.25
C ASP A 268 7.55 -3.96 -17.47
N ALA A 269 7.81 -5.27 -17.34
CA ALA A 269 6.76 -6.28 -17.46
C ALA A 269 5.72 -6.14 -16.34
N LEU A 270 6.16 -5.97 -15.09
CA LEU A 270 5.28 -5.79 -13.94
C LEU A 270 4.47 -4.49 -14.03
N ASN A 271 5.12 -3.37 -14.39
CA ASN A 271 4.43 -2.08 -14.56
C ASN A 271 3.39 -2.16 -15.68
N ARG A 272 3.74 -2.70 -16.84
CA ARG A 272 2.84 -2.84 -17.99
C ARG A 272 1.61 -3.67 -17.62
N GLU A 273 1.79 -4.85 -17.02
CA GLU A 273 0.67 -5.72 -16.69
C GLU A 273 -0.16 -5.18 -15.51
N THR A 274 0.45 -4.46 -14.56
CA THR A 274 -0.29 -3.74 -13.52
C THR A 274 -1.17 -2.65 -14.14
N ASN A 275 -0.63 -1.80 -15.02
CA ASN A 275 -1.40 -0.76 -15.70
C ASN A 275 -2.50 -1.34 -16.61
N ALA A 276 -2.24 -2.48 -17.27
CA ALA A 276 -3.26 -3.18 -18.04
C ALA A 276 -4.43 -3.65 -17.15
N GLY A 277 -4.13 -4.12 -15.92
CA GLY A 277 -5.15 -4.46 -14.93
C GLY A 277 -5.97 -3.23 -14.48
N LEU A 278 -5.30 -2.12 -14.29
CA LEU A 278 -5.95 -0.86 -13.91
C LEU A 278 -6.83 -0.26 -15.02
N ALA A 279 -6.67 -0.71 -16.26
CA ALA A 279 -7.53 -0.37 -17.39
C ALA A 279 -8.64 -1.42 -17.66
N ASP A 280 -8.63 -2.55 -16.96
CA ASP A 280 -9.68 -3.57 -17.07
C ASP A 280 -10.97 -3.09 -16.38
N ALA A 281 -12.11 -3.22 -17.09
CA ALA A 281 -13.40 -2.71 -16.62
C ALA A 281 -13.85 -3.32 -15.28
N LYS A 282 -13.60 -4.62 -15.06
CA LYS A 282 -14.00 -5.31 -13.82
C LYS A 282 -13.14 -4.87 -12.63
N ILE A 283 -11.84 -4.67 -12.87
CA ILE A 283 -10.92 -4.16 -11.83
C ILE A 283 -11.26 -2.71 -11.50
N MET A 284 -11.51 -1.87 -12.51
CA MET A 284 -11.92 -0.48 -12.33
C MET A 284 -13.22 -0.38 -11.51
N GLU A 285 -14.25 -1.17 -11.86
CA GLU A 285 -15.51 -1.24 -11.13
C GLU A 285 -15.26 -1.66 -9.66
N ARG A 286 -14.46 -2.70 -9.46
CA ARG A 286 -14.13 -3.18 -8.11
C ARG A 286 -13.40 -2.14 -7.27
N LEU A 287 -12.46 -1.40 -7.87
CA LEU A 287 -11.76 -0.32 -7.20
C LEU A 287 -12.69 0.86 -6.89
N ALA A 288 -13.58 1.22 -7.82
CA ALA A 288 -14.57 2.27 -7.64
C ALA A 288 -15.58 1.93 -6.52
N ASP A 289 -16.06 0.68 -6.44
CA ASP A 289 -16.93 0.21 -5.37
C ASP A 289 -16.32 0.34 -3.97
N MET A 290 -15.00 0.25 -3.89
CA MET A 290 -14.21 0.47 -2.68
C MET A 290 -13.90 1.96 -2.43
N GLY A 291 -14.43 2.86 -3.27
CA GLY A 291 -14.17 4.30 -3.21
C GLY A 291 -12.79 4.69 -3.76
N GLY A 292 -12.12 3.80 -4.48
CA GLY A 292 -10.78 4.01 -4.98
C GLY A 292 -10.74 4.78 -6.31
N MET A 293 -9.68 5.58 -6.48
CA MET A 293 -9.30 6.21 -7.74
C MET A 293 -8.02 5.56 -8.24
N VAL A 294 -8.03 5.08 -9.49
CA VAL A 294 -6.89 4.42 -10.12
C VAL A 294 -5.65 5.33 -10.16
N LEU A 295 -4.48 4.78 -9.86
CA LEU A 295 -3.17 5.44 -9.90
C LEU A 295 -2.29 4.85 -11.02
N ALA A 296 -2.85 4.63 -12.21
CA ALA A 296 -2.07 4.16 -13.35
C ALA A 296 -0.96 5.18 -13.71
N GLY A 297 0.22 4.67 -14.03
CA GLY A 297 1.35 5.53 -14.38
C GLY A 297 2.68 4.77 -14.47
N SER A 298 3.74 5.52 -14.66
CA SER A 298 5.10 4.98 -14.70
C SER A 298 5.63 4.65 -13.29
N PRO A 299 6.70 3.85 -13.19
CA PRO A 299 7.42 3.66 -11.92
C PRO A 299 7.89 5.00 -11.31
N ALA A 300 8.27 5.97 -12.16
CA ALA A 300 8.70 7.29 -11.72
C ALA A 300 7.56 8.10 -11.10
N ASP A 301 6.33 8.04 -11.64
CA ASP A 301 5.16 8.71 -11.09
C ASP A 301 4.84 8.17 -9.69
N PHE A 302 4.90 6.86 -9.52
CA PHE A 302 4.68 6.24 -8.22
C PHE A 302 5.83 6.56 -7.24
N GLY A 303 7.07 6.58 -7.69
CA GLY A 303 8.22 7.00 -6.89
C GLY A 303 8.11 8.46 -6.42
N LYS A 304 7.65 9.36 -7.32
CA LYS A 304 7.39 10.76 -6.97
C LYS A 304 6.29 10.88 -5.91
N LEU A 305 5.19 10.14 -6.06
CA LEU A 305 4.13 10.10 -5.05
C LEU A 305 4.66 9.69 -3.67
N ILE A 306 5.47 8.63 -3.60
CA ILE A 306 6.06 8.16 -2.33
C ILE A 306 6.95 9.25 -1.72
N ALA A 307 7.78 9.91 -2.51
CA ALA A 307 8.67 10.98 -2.05
C ALA A 307 7.89 12.19 -1.52
N ASP A 308 6.88 12.66 -2.26
CA ASP A 308 6.03 13.79 -1.88
C ASP A 308 5.27 13.48 -0.57
N GLU A 309 4.71 12.30 -0.44
CA GLU A 309 4.01 11.85 0.78
C GLU A 309 4.98 11.72 1.97
N THR A 310 6.21 11.25 1.74
CA THR A 310 7.24 11.19 2.79
C THR A 310 7.54 12.59 3.33
N ALA A 311 7.73 13.58 2.47
CA ALA A 311 7.99 14.96 2.87
C ALA A 311 6.79 15.59 3.61
N LYS A 312 5.57 15.35 3.11
CA LYS A 312 4.31 15.80 3.73
C LYS A 312 4.17 15.27 5.15
N TRP A 313 4.28 13.95 5.33
CA TRP A 313 4.08 13.33 6.63
C TRP A 313 5.20 13.64 7.63
N ALA A 314 6.43 13.86 7.17
CA ALA A 314 7.51 14.38 8.03
C ALA A 314 7.12 15.72 8.66
N THR A 315 6.51 16.61 7.87
CA THR A 315 6.04 17.92 8.36
C THR A 315 4.92 17.75 9.39
N VAL A 316 3.94 16.88 9.12
CA VAL A 316 2.80 16.63 10.02
C VAL A 316 3.25 15.98 11.33
N ILE A 317 4.10 14.97 11.28
CA ILE A 317 4.64 14.27 12.46
C ILE A 317 5.34 15.27 13.39
N LYS A 318 6.17 16.16 12.80
CA LYS A 318 6.86 17.22 13.55
C LYS A 318 5.89 18.21 14.18
N ALA A 319 4.88 18.69 13.42
CA ALA A 319 3.90 19.65 13.90
C ALA A 319 3.00 19.06 15.00
N ALA A 320 2.63 17.77 14.88
CA ALA A 320 1.84 17.07 15.88
C ALA A 320 2.62 16.65 17.14
N GLY A 321 3.96 16.85 17.14
CA GLY A 321 4.82 16.42 18.25
C GLY A 321 4.81 14.90 18.48
N ILE A 322 4.52 14.11 17.44
CA ILE A 322 4.50 12.65 17.53
C ILE A 322 5.94 12.19 17.71
N LYS A 323 6.18 11.50 18.82
CA LYS A 323 7.53 10.97 19.12
C LYS A 323 7.82 9.77 18.22
N PRO A 324 9.07 9.61 17.76
CA PRO A 324 9.55 8.41 17.10
C PRO A 324 9.31 7.15 17.96
N GLN A 325 9.12 6.02 17.26
CA GLN A 325 8.87 4.71 17.86
C GLN A 325 10.13 3.85 17.86
#